data_9f4485c8b971e9c2e9e15128edd704f7
#
_entry.id   9f4485c8b971e9c2e9e15128edd704f7
#
_cell.length_a   1.000
_cell.length_b   1.000
_cell.length_c   1.000
_cell.angle_alpha   90.00
_cell.angle_beta   90.00
_cell.angle_gamma   90.00
#
_symmetry.space_group_name_H-M   'P 1'
#
loop_
_entity.id
_entity.type
_entity.pdbx_description
1 polymer ?
#
loop_
_entity_poly.entity_id
_entity_poly.type
_entity_poly.pdbx_seq_one_letter_code
_entity_poly.pdbx_strand_id
1 'polypeptide(L)'
;MEKTIRAGIIGCGKVGPFHAAAYQRIDGCELCAVYDVQPDRAEAFAQKYGAKAYTSVEAMVKECGLDVVSVCTPHPIHRQAAVEALRCGANIAIEKPLASSLEDCDAILEAAAEHDRVGTAICQRRFFPPSMRIRKAIDEGKIGKPILGTVNMYGWRDMAYYASDPWRGTWKGEGGGVLVNQAPHQLDLLLWYMGEIEELYGMWDTLNHPGLEVEDTALAVIRFKNGGLGNIVVSNSQNPAL
;
A
#
# COMPACT_ATOMS: atom_id res chain seq x y z
N MET A 1 7.66 -20.99 25.20
CA MET A 1 8.04 -20.78 23.79
C MET A 1 7.11 -19.73 23.22
N GLU A 2 7.66 -18.70 22.61
CA GLU A 2 6.81 -17.72 21.90
C GLU A 2 6.07 -18.42 20.77
N LYS A 3 4.80 -18.02 20.53
CA LYS A 3 3.97 -18.57 19.46
C LYS A 3 4.56 -18.18 18.10
N THR A 4 4.80 -19.16 17.23
CA THR A 4 5.15 -18.88 15.84
C THR A 4 3.98 -18.24 15.11
N ILE A 5 4.21 -17.09 14.47
CA ILE A 5 3.22 -16.39 13.64
C ILE A 5 3.09 -17.12 12.30
N ARG A 6 1.89 -17.50 11.96
CA ARG A 6 1.56 -18.19 10.70
C ARG A 6 1.05 -17.19 9.68
N ALA A 7 1.83 -16.98 8.63
CA ALA A 7 1.56 -15.99 7.59
C ALA A 7 1.05 -16.63 6.29
N GLY A 8 0.19 -15.89 5.58
CA GLY A 8 -0.26 -16.23 4.23
C GLY A 8 -0.12 -15.07 3.26
N ILE A 9 -0.20 -15.35 1.96
CA ILE A 9 -0.17 -14.32 0.91
C ILE A 9 -1.34 -14.54 -0.05
N ILE A 10 -2.11 -13.48 -0.31
CA ILE A 10 -3.11 -13.40 -1.38
C ILE A 10 -2.53 -12.55 -2.50
N GLY A 11 -2.36 -13.14 -3.69
CA GLY A 11 -1.73 -12.50 -4.84
C GLY A 11 -0.24 -12.83 -4.96
N CYS A 12 0.06 -13.79 -5.83
CA CYS A 12 1.41 -14.29 -6.12
C CYS A 12 2.09 -13.54 -7.29
N GLY A 13 1.68 -12.28 -7.54
CA GLY A 13 2.17 -11.45 -8.63
C GLY A 13 3.51 -10.75 -8.34
N LYS A 14 3.68 -9.55 -8.92
CA LYS A 14 4.94 -8.78 -8.87
C LYS A 14 5.44 -8.45 -7.44
N VAL A 15 4.52 -8.24 -6.49
CA VAL A 15 4.82 -7.79 -5.12
C VAL A 15 4.92 -8.94 -4.12
N GLY A 16 4.16 -10.02 -4.32
CA GLY A 16 4.17 -11.19 -3.45
C GLY A 16 5.56 -11.72 -3.07
N PRO A 17 6.55 -11.79 -3.99
CA PRO A 17 7.91 -12.21 -3.68
C PRO A 17 8.62 -11.41 -2.58
N PHE A 18 8.35 -10.11 -2.49
CA PHE A 18 8.93 -9.25 -1.45
C PHE A 18 8.37 -9.59 -0.07
N HIS A 19 7.06 -9.86 0.02
CA HIS A 19 6.41 -10.29 1.25
C HIS A 19 6.87 -11.69 1.68
N ALA A 20 6.96 -12.64 0.74
CA ALA A 20 7.48 -13.97 1.03
C ALA A 20 8.91 -13.91 1.58
N ALA A 21 9.80 -13.15 0.94
CA ALA A 21 11.15 -12.96 1.41
C ALA A 21 11.24 -12.24 2.77
N ALA A 22 10.28 -11.34 3.07
CA ALA A 22 10.21 -10.70 4.37
C ALA A 22 9.81 -11.71 5.47
N TYR A 23 8.76 -12.49 5.27
CA TYR A 23 8.34 -13.52 6.22
C TYR A 23 9.42 -14.55 6.51
N GLN A 24 10.19 -14.95 5.51
CA GLN A 24 11.31 -15.89 5.70
C GLN A 24 12.48 -15.33 6.52
N ARG A 25 12.54 -14.00 6.73
CA ARG A 25 13.60 -13.33 7.51
C ARG A 25 13.17 -12.92 8.91
N ILE A 26 11.89 -13.04 9.22
CA ILE A 26 11.35 -12.69 10.53
C ILE A 26 11.43 -13.90 11.44
N ASP A 27 12.23 -13.81 12.49
CA ASP A 27 12.32 -14.87 13.52
C ASP A 27 10.95 -15.10 14.16
N GLY A 28 10.56 -16.36 14.31
CA GLY A 28 9.25 -16.71 14.84
C GLY A 28 8.07 -16.49 13.87
N CYS A 29 8.33 -16.33 12.58
CA CYS A 29 7.30 -16.26 11.54
C CYS A 29 7.49 -17.35 10.49
N GLU A 30 6.41 -17.93 10.03
CA GLU A 30 6.39 -18.96 8.98
C GLU A 30 5.42 -18.57 7.87
N LEU A 31 5.89 -18.57 6.62
CA LEU A 31 5.01 -18.48 5.45
C LEU A 31 4.40 -19.86 5.18
N CYS A 32 3.14 -20.04 5.56
CA CYS A 32 2.46 -21.33 5.51
C CYS A 32 1.67 -21.55 4.21
N ALA A 33 1.05 -20.50 3.67
CA ALA A 33 0.03 -20.66 2.64
C ALA A 33 -0.02 -19.49 1.67
N VAL A 34 -0.44 -19.78 0.43
CA VAL A 34 -0.62 -18.77 -0.61
C VAL A 34 -1.88 -19.04 -1.43
N TYR A 35 -2.46 -17.97 -1.95
CA TYR A 35 -3.60 -18.00 -2.85
C TYR A 35 -3.40 -17.02 -4.01
N ASP A 36 -3.75 -17.45 -5.21
CA ASP A 36 -3.88 -16.61 -6.40
C ASP A 36 -5.07 -17.09 -7.22
N VAL A 37 -5.74 -16.18 -7.93
CA VAL A 37 -6.84 -16.53 -8.84
C VAL A 37 -6.38 -17.41 -10.02
N GLN A 38 -5.08 -17.44 -10.29
CA GLN A 38 -4.44 -18.35 -11.23
C GLN A 38 -3.78 -19.50 -10.46
N PRO A 39 -4.35 -20.72 -10.48
CA PRO A 39 -3.83 -21.86 -9.71
C PRO A 39 -2.37 -22.19 -9.99
N ASP A 40 -1.97 -22.21 -11.26
CA ASP A 40 -0.60 -22.50 -11.67
C ASP A 40 0.41 -21.49 -11.07
N ARG A 41 0.00 -20.21 -10.95
CA ARG A 41 0.83 -19.17 -10.32
C ARG A 41 0.94 -19.42 -8.81
N ALA A 42 -0.15 -19.78 -8.15
CA ALA A 42 -0.14 -20.11 -6.73
C ALA A 42 0.76 -21.33 -6.44
N GLU A 43 0.66 -22.38 -7.26
CA GLU A 43 1.48 -23.60 -7.12
C GLU A 43 2.96 -23.34 -7.33
N ALA A 44 3.33 -22.62 -8.41
CA ALA A 44 4.72 -22.24 -8.67
C ALA A 44 5.30 -21.38 -7.55
N PHE A 45 4.50 -20.45 -7.02
CA PHE A 45 4.90 -19.60 -5.89
C PHE A 45 5.06 -20.41 -4.61
N ALA A 46 4.12 -21.28 -4.29
CA ALA A 46 4.15 -22.18 -3.15
C ALA A 46 5.41 -23.06 -3.16
N GLN A 47 5.69 -23.70 -4.29
CA GLN A 47 6.91 -24.50 -4.46
C GLN A 47 8.19 -23.71 -4.22
N LYS A 48 8.25 -22.48 -4.76
CA LYS A 48 9.42 -21.61 -4.64
C LYS A 48 9.72 -21.19 -3.20
N TYR A 49 8.68 -20.91 -2.42
CA TYR A 49 8.81 -20.34 -1.07
C TYR A 49 8.52 -21.32 0.07
N GLY A 50 8.26 -22.58 -0.24
CA GLY A 50 8.01 -23.62 0.76
C GLY A 50 6.65 -23.51 1.46
N ALA A 51 5.64 -22.94 0.78
CA ALA A 51 4.28 -22.78 1.28
C ALA A 51 3.32 -23.79 0.62
N LYS A 52 2.06 -23.82 1.08
CA LYS A 52 0.98 -24.59 0.46
C LYS A 52 0.10 -23.68 -0.37
N ALA A 53 -0.20 -24.06 -1.62
CA ALA A 53 -1.17 -23.38 -2.47
C ALA A 53 -2.60 -23.80 -2.12
N TYR A 54 -3.51 -22.80 -2.16
CA TYR A 54 -4.93 -22.97 -1.90
C TYR A 54 -5.78 -22.41 -3.02
N THR A 55 -7.03 -22.92 -3.15
CA THR A 55 -7.99 -22.49 -4.17
C THR A 55 -9.02 -21.49 -3.66
N SER A 56 -8.99 -21.17 -2.36
CA SER A 56 -9.80 -20.11 -1.75
C SER A 56 -9.11 -19.50 -0.56
N VAL A 57 -9.41 -18.23 -0.27
CA VAL A 57 -8.90 -17.51 0.89
C VAL A 57 -9.42 -18.12 2.18
N GLU A 58 -10.71 -18.52 2.21
CA GLU A 58 -11.31 -19.16 3.38
C GLU A 58 -10.60 -20.44 3.78
N ALA A 59 -10.40 -21.37 2.83
CA ALA A 59 -9.68 -22.61 3.10
C ALA A 59 -8.24 -22.34 3.57
N MET A 60 -7.56 -21.40 2.90
CA MET A 60 -6.21 -21.00 3.26
C MET A 60 -6.12 -20.51 4.71
N VAL A 61 -6.99 -19.61 5.13
CA VAL A 61 -6.96 -19.01 6.47
C VAL A 61 -7.34 -20.06 7.52
N LYS A 62 -8.43 -20.81 7.32
CA LYS A 62 -8.98 -21.73 8.32
C LYS A 62 -8.13 -23.00 8.48
N GLU A 63 -7.75 -23.64 7.39
CA GLU A 63 -7.00 -24.91 7.46
C GLU A 63 -5.56 -24.70 7.93
N CYS A 64 -4.93 -23.58 7.56
CA CYS A 64 -3.59 -23.27 8.05
C CYS A 64 -3.59 -22.54 9.39
N GLY A 65 -4.74 -22.08 9.90
CA GLY A 65 -4.79 -21.30 11.13
C GLY A 65 -3.91 -20.05 11.06
N LEU A 66 -4.08 -19.24 9.99
CA LEU A 66 -3.22 -18.09 9.75
C LEU A 66 -3.49 -16.97 10.75
N ASP A 67 -2.43 -16.39 11.28
CA ASP A 67 -2.47 -15.21 12.15
C ASP A 67 -2.53 -13.91 11.34
N VAL A 68 -1.85 -13.88 10.18
CA VAL A 68 -1.77 -12.71 9.31
C VAL A 68 -1.74 -13.11 7.83
N VAL A 69 -2.36 -12.28 7.00
CA VAL A 69 -2.36 -12.44 5.54
C VAL A 69 -1.87 -11.16 4.87
N SER A 70 -0.88 -11.29 3.99
CA SER A 70 -0.51 -10.20 3.09
C SER A 70 -1.43 -10.15 1.88
N VAL A 71 -2.04 -8.98 1.62
CA VAL A 71 -2.83 -8.73 0.43
C VAL A 71 -1.96 -8.02 -0.59
N CYS A 72 -1.58 -8.75 -1.64
CA CYS A 72 -0.64 -8.36 -2.71
C CYS A 72 -1.31 -8.37 -4.10
N THR A 73 -2.61 -8.21 -4.13
CA THR A 73 -3.43 -8.20 -5.33
C THR A 73 -3.35 -6.85 -6.08
N PRO A 74 -3.88 -6.73 -7.30
CA PRO A 74 -4.14 -5.43 -7.91
C PRO A 74 -5.10 -4.58 -7.08
N HIS A 75 -4.96 -3.25 -7.16
CA HIS A 75 -5.74 -2.28 -6.37
C HIS A 75 -7.26 -2.54 -6.36
N PRO A 76 -7.92 -2.78 -7.54
CA PRO A 76 -9.39 -2.92 -7.57
C PRO A 76 -9.93 -4.10 -6.77
N ILE A 77 -9.11 -5.05 -6.40
CA ILE A 77 -9.54 -6.24 -5.65
C ILE A 77 -8.97 -6.30 -4.23
N HIS A 78 -8.33 -5.24 -3.76
CA HIS A 78 -7.83 -5.13 -2.38
C HIS A 78 -8.96 -5.34 -1.37
N ARG A 79 -10.09 -4.62 -1.52
CA ARG A 79 -11.26 -4.76 -0.64
C ARG A 79 -11.72 -6.20 -0.52
N GLN A 80 -11.95 -6.86 -1.65
CA GLN A 80 -12.48 -8.23 -1.63
C GLN A 80 -11.56 -9.17 -0.87
N ALA A 81 -10.27 -9.18 -1.20
CA ALA A 81 -9.27 -10.04 -0.59
C ALA A 81 -9.08 -9.74 0.92
N ALA A 82 -9.03 -8.44 1.28
CA ALA A 82 -8.86 -8.01 2.66
C ALA A 82 -10.06 -8.38 3.54
N VAL A 83 -11.28 -8.05 3.11
CA VAL A 83 -12.52 -8.34 3.85
C VAL A 83 -12.73 -9.84 4.02
N GLU A 84 -12.44 -10.65 3.00
CA GLU A 84 -12.52 -12.10 3.10
C GLU A 84 -11.54 -12.67 4.13
N ALA A 85 -10.28 -12.22 4.12
CA ALA A 85 -9.28 -12.66 5.09
C ALA A 85 -9.64 -12.26 6.53
N LEU A 86 -10.12 -11.02 6.74
CA LEU A 86 -10.57 -10.53 8.04
C LEU A 86 -11.76 -11.34 8.58
N ARG A 87 -12.78 -11.60 7.76
CA ARG A 87 -13.94 -12.42 8.11
C ARG A 87 -13.57 -13.86 8.46
N CYS A 88 -12.52 -14.38 7.85
CA CYS A 88 -12.00 -15.71 8.19
C CYS A 88 -11.14 -15.74 9.45
N GLY A 89 -10.88 -14.59 10.08
CA GLY A 89 -10.20 -14.46 11.37
C GLY A 89 -8.71 -14.15 11.30
N ALA A 90 -8.15 -13.83 10.11
CA ALA A 90 -6.77 -13.39 9.98
C ALA A 90 -6.64 -11.86 10.12
N ASN A 91 -5.52 -11.39 10.68
CA ASN A 91 -5.09 -10.00 10.52
C ASN A 91 -4.59 -9.77 9.09
N ILE A 92 -4.52 -8.52 8.64
CA ILE A 92 -4.04 -8.22 7.29
C ILE A 92 -2.89 -7.21 7.26
N ALA A 93 -1.96 -7.45 6.33
CA ALA A 93 -0.97 -6.49 5.87
C ALA A 93 -1.22 -6.25 4.38
N ILE A 94 -1.80 -5.10 4.04
CA ILE A 94 -2.26 -4.81 2.68
C ILE A 94 -1.32 -3.87 1.95
N GLU A 95 -1.01 -4.15 0.69
CA GLU A 95 -0.22 -3.25 -0.14
C GLU A 95 -0.92 -1.89 -0.36
N LYS A 96 -0.11 -0.87 -0.58
CA LYS A 96 -0.63 0.46 -0.90
C LYS A 96 -1.15 0.51 -2.37
N PRO A 97 -2.19 1.34 -2.63
CA PRO A 97 -3.05 2.04 -1.66
C PRO A 97 -3.92 1.05 -0.88
N LEU A 98 -4.52 1.48 0.22
CA LEU A 98 -5.41 0.62 1.01
C LEU A 98 -6.53 0.03 0.14
N ALA A 99 -7.15 0.87 -0.71
CA ALA A 99 -8.08 0.47 -1.76
C ALA A 99 -8.14 1.53 -2.88
N SER A 100 -8.93 1.28 -3.93
CA SER A 100 -9.10 2.19 -5.06
C SER A 100 -10.15 3.30 -4.82
N SER A 101 -10.94 3.21 -3.74
CA SER A 101 -11.95 4.20 -3.37
C SER A 101 -12.05 4.36 -1.85
N LEU A 102 -12.61 5.47 -1.37
CA LEU A 102 -12.86 5.66 0.06
C LEU A 102 -13.89 4.67 0.59
N GLU A 103 -14.93 4.36 -0.19
CA GLU A 103 -15.93 3.35 0.17
C GLU A 103 -15.30 1.98 0.41
N ASP A 104 -14.35 1.59 -0.43
CA ASP A 104 -13.62 0.33 -0.26
C ASP A 104 -12.68 0.37 0.94
N CYS A 105 -12.07 1.52 1.23
CA CYS A 105 -11.28 1.72 2.44
C CYS A 105 -12.14 1.56 3.69
N ASP A 106 -13.30 2.21 3.74
CA ASP A 106 -14.24 2.13 4.86
C ASP A 106 -14.71 0.69 5.09
N ALA A 107 -15.06 -0.03 4.02
CA ALA A 107 -15.44 -1.43 4.11
C ALA A 107 -14.35 -2.35 4.69
N ILE A 108 -13.07 -2.08 4.42
CA ILE A 108 -11.95 -2.81 5.02
C ILE A 108 -11.82 -2.48 6.50
N LEU A 109 -11.94 -1.19 6.88
CA LEU A 109 -11.85 -0.75 8.27
C LEU A 109 -13.02 -1.28 9.11
N GLU A 110 -14.24 -1.24 8.57
CA GLU A 110 -15.43 -1.81 9.20
C GLU A 110 -15.28 -3.33 9.43
N ALA A 111 -14.83 -4.07 8.42
CA ALA A 111 -14.60 -5.50 8.56
C ALA A 111 -13.52 -5.83 9.60
N ALA A 112 -12.46 -5.03 9.70
CA ALA A 112 -11.43 -5.20 10.71
C ALA A 112 -12.01 -4.99 12.13
N ALA A 113 -12.82 -3.95 12.33
CA ALA A 113 -13.49 -3.65 13.58
C ALA A 113 -14.53 -4.71 13.95
N GLU A 114 -15.39 -5.13 13.02
CA GLU A 114 -16.45 -6.12 13.22
C GLU A 114 -15.90 -7.48 13.66
N HIS A 115 -14.76 -7.87 13.12
CA HIS A 115 -14.15 -9.17 13.41
C HIS A 115 -13.03 -9.12 14.46
N ASP A 116 -12.82 -7.98 15.12
CA ASP A 116 -11.73 -7.76 16.09
C ASP A 116 -10.38 -8.19 15.52
N ARG A 117 -10.06 -7.67 14.31
CA ARG A 117 -8.80 -7.94 13.61
C ARG A 117 -8.06 -6.64 13.35
N VAL A 118 -6.74 -6.76 13.19
CA VAL A 118 -5.87 -5.64 12.86
C VAL A 118 -5.58 -5.63 11.37
N GLY A 119 -5.74 -4.47 10.75
CA GLY A 119 -5.33 -4.19 9.38
C GLY A 119 -4.27 -3.10 9.33
N THR A 120 -3.25 -3.29 8.49
CA THR A 120 -2.25 -2.26 8.23
C THR A 120 -1.96 -2.12 6.74
N ALA A 121 -1.92 -0.88 6.25
CA ALA A 121 -1.40 -0.59 4.91
C ALA A 121 0.13 -0.53 4.94
N ILE A 122 0.77 -1.02 3.88
CA ILE A 122 2.24 -1.08 3.79
C ILE A 122 2.80 0.30 3.44
N CYS A 123 3.29 0.99 4.46
CA CYS A 123 4.00 2.26 4.37
C CYS A 123 5.49 2.05 4.71
N GLN A 124 6.17 1.21 3.96
CA GLN A 124 7.52 0.73 4.28
C GLN A 124 8.57 1.83 4.42
N ARG A 125 8.37 2.99 3.78
CA ARG A 125 9.32 4.12 3.89
C ARG A 125 9.41 4.71 5.29
N ARG A 126 8.39 4.53 6.14
CA ARG A 126 8.45 4.91 7.57
C ARG A 126 9.57 4.18 8.30
N PHE A 127 9.89 2.95 7.89
CA PHE A 127 10.90 2.10 8.52
C PHE A 127 12.32 2.27 7.95
N PHE A 128 12.51 3.15 6.97
CA PHE A 128 13.85 3.49 6.50
C PHE A 128 14.62 4.25 7.57
N PRO A 129 15.91 3.96 7.80
CA PRO A 129 16.69 4.58 8.86
C PRO A 129 16.64 6.12 8.86
N PRO A 130 16.73 6.84 7.72
CA PRO A 130 16.54 8.28 7.69
C PRO A 130 15.15 8.72 8.17
N SER A 131 14.09 8.05 7.72
CA SER A 131 12.71 8.38 8.09
C SER A 131 12.46 8.21 9.58
N MET A 132 12.91 7.09 10.15
CA MET A 132 12.81 6.84 11.59
C MET A 132 13.62 7.88 12.41
N ARG A 133 14.79 8.28 11.92
CA ARG A 133 15.62 9.31 12.59
C ARG A 133 14.93 10.65 12.61
N ILE A 134 14.29 11.08 11.50
CA ILE A 134 13.53 12.33 11.44
C ILE A 134 12.34 12.24 12.40
N ARG A 135 11.56 11.17 12.37
CA ARG A 135 10.42 10.99 13.26
C ARG A 135 10.84 11.07 14.74
N LYS A 136 11.89 10.35 15.10
CA LYS A 136 12.46 10.39 16.45
C LYS A 136 12.90 11.80 16.86
N ALA A 137 13.53 12.56 15.98
CA ALA A 137 13.94 13.93 16.27
C ALA A 137 12.75 14.88 16.51
N ILE A 138 11.64 14.65 15.79
CA ILE A 138 10.37 15.37 16.01
C ILE A 138 9.79 15.00 17.38
N ASP A 139 9.66 13.69 17.67
CA ASP A 139 9.07 13.19 18.92
C ASP A 139 9.84 13.62 20.17
N GLU A 140 11.17 13.69 20.06
CA GLU A 140 12.05 14.16 21.14
C GLU A 140 12.18 15.70 21.21
N GLY A 141 11.47 16.44 20.34
CA GLY A 141 11.50 17.90 20.28
C GLY A 141 12.83 18.51 19.82
N LYS A 142 13.75 17.70 19.28
CA LYS A 142 15.12 18.15 18.90
C LYS A 142 15.15 19.19 17.78
N ILE A 143 14.14 19.15 16.90
CA ILE A 143 14.02 20.11 15.79
C ILE A 143 12.84 21.07 15.97
N GLY A 144 12.21 21.05 17.15
CA GLY A 144 11.02 21.84 17.43
C GLY A 144 9.80 21.36 16.64
N LYS A 145 8.80 22.23 16.55
CA LYS A 145 7.59 21.97 15.79
C LYS A 145 7.89 22.05 14.29
N PRO A 146 7.56 21.02 13.49
CA PRO A 146 7.66 21.13 12.03
C PRO A 146 6.74 22.23 11.49
N ILE A 147 7.30 23.18 10.75
CA ILE A 147 6.58 24.35 10.23
C ILE A 147 6.42 24.36 8.71
N LEU A 148 7.24 23.60 8.00
CA LEU A 148 7.21 23.51 6.53
C LEU A 148 7.51 22.08 6.09
N GLY A 149 6.60 21.52 5.30
CA GLY A 149 6.75 20.20 4.67
C GLY A 149 6.58 20.29 3.15
N THR A 150 7.50 19.71 2.40
CA THR A 150 7.48 19.72 0.94
C THR A 150 7.62 18.32 0.39
N VAL A 151 6.76 17.96 -0.56
CA VAL A 151 6.89 16.76 -1.40
C VAL A 151 7.12 17.21 -2.84
N ASN A 152 8.28 16.85 -3.37
CA ASN A 152 8.57 16.94 -4.79
C ASN A 152 8.87 15.53 -5.30
N MET A 153 8.10 15.04 -6.27
CA MET A 153 8.33 13.76 -6.90
C MET A 153 8.17 13.89 -8.42
N TYR A 154 9.27 13.77 -9.09
CA TYR A 154 9.34 13.85 -10.55
C TYR A 154 9.79 12.50 -11.09
N GLY A 155 8.85 11.79 -11.69
CA GLY A 155 9.06 10.47 -12.24
C GLY A 155 8.70 10.40 -13.71
N TRP A 156 9.13 9.33 -14.36
CA TRP A 156 8.72 9.00 -15.71
C TRP A 156 7.99 7.66 -15.73
N ARG A 157 6.82 7.64 -16.35
CA ARG A 157 6.13 6.43 -16.79
C ARG A 157 5.77 6.59 -18.25
N ASP A 158 6.12 5.62 -19.05
CA ASP A 158 5.72 5.59 -20.46
C ASP A 158 4.36 4.93 -20.65
N MET A 159 3.83 4.97 -21.86
CA MET A 159 2.57 4.33 -22.18
C MET A 159 2.64 2.80 -22.05
N ALA A 160 3.81 2.19 -22.18
CA ALA A 160 4.00 0.75 -21.97
C ALA A 160 3.75 0.35 -20.50
N TYR A 161 4.13 1.21 -19.56
CA TYR A 161 3.80 1.02 -18.15
C TYR A 161 2.27 0.98 -17.92
N TYR A 162 1.54 1.92 -18.49
CA TYR A 162 0.08 1.96 -18.35
C TYR A 162 -0.61 0.81 -19.09
N ALA A 163 -0.07 0.35 -20.20
CA ALA A 163 -0.56 -0.82 -20.94
C ALA A 163 -0.20 -2.17 -20.30
N SER A 164 0.65 -2.19 -19.25
CA SER A 164 1.11 -3.44 -18.64
C SER A 164 0.04 -4.22 -17.89
N ASP A 165 -1.02 -3.54 -17.47
CA ASP A 165 -2.14 -4.12 -16.73
C ASP A 165 -3.42 -3.34 -17.06
N PRO A 166 -4.57 -4.01 -17.30
CA PRO A 166 -5.80 -3.36 -17.79
C PRO A 166 -6.48 -2.43 -16.78
N TRP A 167 -6.09 -2.46 -15.51
CA TRP A 167 -6.63 -1.60 -14.47
C TRP A 167 -5.90 -0.25 -14.36
N ARG A 168 -4.70 -0.13 -14.97
CA ARG A 168 -3.90 1.09 -14.91
C ARG A 168 -4.49 2.20 -15.74
N GLY A 169 -4.28 3.43 -15.30
CA GLY A 169 -4.69 4.63 -16.02
C GLY A 169 -6.20 4.90 -16.02
N THR A 170 -6.99 4.15 -15.22
CA THR A 170 -8.45 4.32 -15.13
C THR A 170 -8.90 4.65 -13.71
N TRP A 171 -9.92 5.50 -13.56
CA TRP A 171 -10.50 5.79 -12.24
C TRP A 171 -11.05 4.54 -11.56
N LYS A 172 -11.74 3.71 -12.30
CA LYS A 172 -12.35 2.49 -11.77
C LYS A 172 -11.33 1.47 -11.29
N GLY A 173 -10.21 1.36 -11.97
CA GLY A 173 -9.20 0.33 -11.68
C GLY A 173 -8.13 0.82 -10.71
N GLU A 174 -7.52 1.96 -11.01
CA GLU A 174 -6.39 2.48 -10.24
C GLU A 174 -6.84 3.35 -9.06
N GLY A 175 -7.98 4.04 -9.18
CA GLY A 175 -8.52 4.93 -8.16
C GLY A 175 -7.92 6.35 -8.19
N GLY A 176 -6.98 6.60 -9.09
CA GLY A 176 -6.24 7.83 -9.31
C GLY A 176 -4.92 7.52 -10.00
N GLY A 177 -4.19 8.54 -10.39
CA GLY A 177 -2.94 8.41 -11.12
C GLY A 177 -1.71 8.53 -10.23
N VAL A 178 -0.90 9.57 -10.49
CA VAL A 178 0.36 9.80 -9.79
C VAL A 178 0.18 9.94 -8.28
N LEU A 179 -0.91 10.58 -7.82
CA LEU A 179 -1.20 10.76 -6.40
C LEU A 179 -1.48 9.44 -5.68
N VAL A 180 -2.20 8.52 -6.32
CA VAL A 180 -2.65 7.27 -5.69
C VAL A 180 -1.65 6.14 -5.87
N ASN A 181 -0.92 6.10 -6.96
CA ASN A 181 -0.03 4.98 -7.24
C ASN A 181 1.45 5.26 -6.91
N GLN A 182 2.00 6.39 -7.31
CA GLN A 182 3.44 6.68 -7.16
C GLN A 182 3.75 7.51 -5.90
N ALA A 183 2.96 8.53 -5.63
CA ALA A 183 3.18 9.47 -4.53
C ALA A 183 2.77 9.00 -3.11
N PRO A 184 2.00 7.91 -2.87
CA PRO A 184 1.52 7.57 -1.53
C PRO A 184 2.62 7.47 -0.47
N HIS A 185 3.79 6.97 -0.85
CA HIS A 185 4.90 6.84 0.09
C HIS A 185 5.46 8.19 0.57
N GLN A 186 5.49 9.19 -0.30
CA GLN A 186 5.93 10.54 0.04
C GLN A 186 4.85 11.29 0.81
N LEU A 187 3.59 11.13 0.38
CA LEU A 187 2.44 11.72 1.05
C LEU A 187 2.29 11.17 2.48
N ASP A 188 2.46 9.86 2.63
CA ASP A 188 2.46 9.21 3.94
C ASP A 188 3.54 9.78 4.87
N LEU A 189 4.77 9.95 4.39
CA LEU A 189 5.85 10.55 5.18
C LEU A 189 5.57 12.02 5.51
N LEU A 190 5.00 12.79 4.58
CA LEU A 190 4.61 14.18 4.82
C LEU A 190 3.63 14.26 5.99
N LEU A 191 2.57 13.46 5.94
CA LEU A 191 1.56 13.40 7.01
C LEU A 191 2.15 12.89 8.32
N TRP A 192 3.03 11.91 8.26
CA TRP A 192 3.68 11.35 9.45
C TRP A 192 4.57 12.36 10.17
N TYR A 193 5.20 13.29 9.45
CA TYR A 193 6.05 14.32 10.03
C TYR A 193 5.29 15.59 10.43
N MET A 194 4.34 16.02 9.60
CA MET A 194 3.63 17.30 9.75
C MET A 194 2.33 17.18 10.55
N GLY A 195 1.74 15.97 10.62
CA GLY A 195 0.46 15.73 11.28
C GLY A 195 -0.74 15.93 10.36
N GLU A 196 -1.91 16.19 10.95
CA GLU A 196 -3.18 16.25 10.25
C GLU A 196 -3.34 17.52 9.40
N ILE A 197 -3.95 17.38 8.25
CA ILE A 197 -4.32 18.49 7.35
C ILE A 197 -5.54 19.23 7.93
N GLU A 198 -5.49 20.55 7.96
CA GLU A 198 -6.60 21.42 8.26
C GLU A 198 -7.33 21.85 6.98
N GLU A 199 -6.57 22.32 5.98
CA GLU A 199 -7.09 22.72 4.68
C GLU A 199 -6.08 22.39 3.57
N LEU A 200 -6.61 22.11 2.38
CA LEU A 200 -5.84 21.80 1.18
C LEU A 200 -6.53 22.42 -0.04
N TYR A 201 -5.70 23.05 -0.89
CA TYR A 201 -6.12 23.46 -2.22
C TYR A 201 -5.14 22.83 -3.24
N GLY A 202 -5.68 22.18 -4.27
CA GLY A 202 -4.86 21.51 -5.28
C GLY A 202 -5.48 21.54 -6.67
N MET A 203 -4.63 21.24 -7.63
CA MET A 203 -4.96 21.08 -9.03
C MET A 203 -4.27 19.83 -9.56
N TRP A 204 -4.91 19.16 -10.48
CA TRP A 204 -4.36 17.98 -11.15
C TRP A 204 -4.89 17.89 -12.59
N ASP A 205 -4.13 17.23 -13.45
CA ASP A 205 -4.52 17.03 -14.84
C ASP A 205 -3.71 15.90 -15.48
N THR A 206 -4.15 15.46 -16.64
CA THR A 206 -3.44 14.53 -17.51
C THR A 206 -2.78 15.33 -18.63
N LEU A 207 -1.52 15.69 -18.43
CA LEU A 207 -0.83 16.66 -19.30
C LEU A 207 -0.02 16.02 -20.43
N ASN A 208 0.51 14.82 -20.22
CA ASN A 208 1.47 14.21 -21.14
C ASN A 208 1.14 12.75 -21.53
N HIS A 209 0.10 12.16 -21.00
CA HIS A 209 -0.27 10.77 -21.30
C HIS A 209 -1.67 10.72 -21.94
N PRO A 210 -1.81 11.00 -23.25
CA PRO A 210 -3.11 11.04 -23.91
C PRO A 210 -3.82 9.68 -23.80
N GLY A 211 -5.10 9.74 -23.43
CA GLY A 211 -5.94 8.55 -23.28
C GLY A 211 -5.98 7.94 -21.87
N LEU A 212 -5.21 8.44 -20.91
CA LEU A 212 -5.43 8.11 -19.50
C LEU A 212 -6.64 8.87 -18.96
N GLU A 213 -7.38 8.22 -18.08
CA GLU A 213 -8.50 8.85 -17.35
C GLU A 213 -8.00 9.59 -16.10
N VAL A 214 -6.92 9.11 -15.48
CA VAL A 214 -6.36 9.60 -14.21
C VAL A 214 -5.23 10.59 -14.44
N GLU A 215 -4.93 11.36 -13.41
CA GLU A 215 -3.91 12.41 -13.47
C GLU A 215 -2.46 11.85 -13.56
N ASP A 216 -1.66 12.47 -14.40
CA ASP A 216 -0.22 12.24 -14.45
C ASP A 216 0.60 13.32 -13.74
N THR A 217 -0.03 14.43 -13.42
CA THR A 217 0.59 15.58 -12.75
C THR A 217 -0.38 16.21 -11.77
N ALA A 218 0.10 16.52 -10.56
CA ALA A 218 -0.69 17.18 -9.53
C ALA A 218 0.17 18.10 -8.67
N LEU A 219 -0.46 19.16 -8.16
CA LEU A 219 0.14 20.06 -7.19
C LEU A 219 -0.89 20.49 -6.15
N ALA A 220 -0.42 20.75 -4.92
CA ALA A 220 -1.27 21.25 -3.85
C ALA A 220 -0.49 22.11 -2.87
N VAL A 221 -1.22 23.03 -2.19
CA VAL A 221 -0.77 23.75 -1.00
C VAL A 221 -1.59 23.32 0.20
N ILE A 222 -0.97 23.23 1.36
CA ILE A 222 -1.56 22.60 2.55
C ILE A 222 -1.34 23.50 3.77
N ARG A 223 -2.38 23.58 4.62
CA ARG A 223 -2.27 24.02 6.01
C ARG A 223 -2.49 22.81 6.91
N PHE A 224 -1.59 22.61 7.86
CA PHE A 224 -1.70 21.56 8.87
C PHE A 224 -2.31 22.09 10.16
N LYS A 225 -3.03 21.23 10.90
CA LYS A 225 -3.66 21.61 12.19
C LYS A 225 -2.66 22.14 13.23
N ASN A 226 -1.40 21.76 13.12
CA ASN A 226 -0.34 22.32 13.96
C ASN A 226 0.06 23.76 13.57
N GLY A 227 -0.54 24.35 12.53
CA GLY A 227 -0.24 25.67 11.98
C GLY A 227 0.91 25.67 10.97
N GLY A 228 1.53 24.53 10.67
CA GLY A 228 2.55 24.41 9.63
C GLY A 228 1.94 24.51 8.23
N LEU A 229 2.79 24.82 7.25
CA LEU A 229 2.41 24.85 5.83
C LEU A 229 3.12 23.75 5.05
N GLY A 230 2.56 23.37 3.91
CA GLY A 230 3.19 22.41 3.03
C GLY A 230 2.78 22.56 1.58
N ASN A 231 3.51 21.86 0.73
CA ASN A 231 3.14 21.71 -0.67
C ASN A 231 3.46 20.32 -1.19
N ILE A 232 2.76 19.97 -2.25
CA ILE A 232 2.93 18.73 -3.02
C ILE A 232 3.09 19.14 -4.48
N VAL A 233 4.13 18.63 -5.14
CA VAL A 233 4.33 18.73 -6.58
C VAL A 233 4.76 17.35 -7.07
N VAL A 234 3.90 16.67 -7.80
CA VAL A 234 4.14 15.29 -8.26
C VAL A 234 3.81 15.14 -9.73
N SER A 235 4.65 14.43 -10.46
CA SER A 235 4.43 14.16 -11.87
C SER A 235 5.08 12.84 -12.29
N ASN A 236 4.40 12.11 -13.19
CA ASN A 236 4.92 10.97 -13.94
C ASN A 236 5.42 11.34 -15.33
N SER A 237 5.47 12.64 -15.65
CA SER A 237 5.75 13.17 -16.99
C SER A 237 7.15 13.78 -17.12
N GLN A 238 8.00 13.60 -16.11
CA GLN A 238 9.37 14.12 -16.10
C GLN A 238 10.36 13.08 -16.64
N ASN A 239 10.96 13.35 -17.79
CA ASN A 239 12.01 12.51 -18.40
C ASN A 239 13.28 13.34 -18.64
N PRO A 240 14.49 12.93 -18.14
CA PRO A 240 14.66 11.82 -17.20
C PRO A 240 13.99 12.05 -15.86
N ALA A 241 13.69 10.97 -15.14
CA ALA A 241 13.19 11.03 -13.76
C ALA A 241 14.29 11.61 -12.85
N LEU A 242 13.89 12.46 -11.90
CA LEU A 242 14.75 13.11 -10.91
C LEU A 242 14.55 12.52 -9.51
#